data_ad49bd722b58192e4e324d2cca6f6bfc
#
_entry.id   ad49bd722b58192e4e324d2cca6f6bfc
#
_cell.length_a   1.000
_cell.length_b   1.000
_cell.length_c   1.000
_cell.angle_alpha   90.00
_cell.angle_beta   90.00
_cell.angle_gamma   90.00
#
_symmetry.space_group_name_H-M   'P 1'
#
loop_
_entity.id
_entity.type
_entity.pdbx_description
1 polymer ?
#
loop_
_entity_poly.entity_id
_entity_poly.type
_entity_poly.pdbx_seq_one_letter_code
_entity_poly.pdbx_strand_id
1 'polypeptide(L)'
;YLVESTAYSDSYETPVLTAGKTFILGYTNESSGIYQDQLPVIIFDDFTTDSKYVNFPFKAKSSAMKISTAKKGVSIKFVFEAMQMLQFTVGGHQRHWISIFSNLVIPLPNKKEQQQIAEVLSLADQEIETLQKKLDCLQQEKKALMQQLLTGKKRVKVAA
;
A
#
# COMPACT_ATOMS: atom_id res chain seq x y z
N TYR A 1 -6.07 -12.18 -13.76
CA TYR A 1 -5.51 -10.86 -13.38
C TYR A 1 -3.99 -10.89 -13.12
N LEU A 2 -3.31 -11.97 -13.45
CA LEU A 2 -1.85 -11.96 -13.48
C LEU A 2 -1.35 -11.16 -14.67
N VAL A 3 -0.26 -10.40 -14.48
CA VAL A 3 0.44 -9.74 -15.57
C VAL A 3 1.23 -10.79 -16.37
N GLU A 4 1.18 -10.71 -17.67
CA GLU A 4 1.87 -11.63 -18.59
C GLU A 4 3.21 -11.05 -19.03
N SER A 5 3.23 -9.75 -19.35
CA SER A 5 4.43 -9.04 -19.77
C SER A 5 5.23 -8.48 -18.60
N THR A 6 6.53 -8.41 -18.74
CA THR A 6 7.44 -7.68 -17.84
C THR A 6 7.86 -6.31 -18.38
N ALA A 7 7.31 -5.91 -19.53
CA ALA A 7 7.55 -4.60 -20.14
C ALA A 7 6.70 -3.54 -19.43
N TYR A 8 7.24 -2.97 -18.36
CA TYR A 8 6.59 -1.89 -17.61
C TYR A 8 7.04 -0.52 -18.12
N SER A 9 6.11 0.47 -18.07
CA SER A 9 6.41 1.86 -18.40
C SER A 9 5.57 2.79 -17.56
N ASP A 10 6.15 3.91 -17.12
CA ASP A 10 5.42 4.96 -16.38
C ASP A 10 4.36 5.67 -17.23
N SER A 11 4.36 5.44 -18.55
CA SER A 11 3.34 5.96 -19.48
C SER A 11 2.07 5.10 -19.55
N TYR A 12 2.06 3.92 -18.92
CA TYR A 12 0.90 3.03 -18.88
C TYR A 12 0.03 3.30 -17.66
N GLU A 13 -1.25 2.92 -17.69
CA GLU A 13 -2.23 3.31 -16.68
C GLU A 13 -2.47 2.24 -15.62
N THR A 14 -2.36 0.95 -15.98
CA THR A 14 -2.72 -0.14 -15.08
C THR A 14 -1.55 -0.52 -14.19
N PRO A 15 -1.62 -0.29 -12.86
CA PRO A 15 -0.55 -0.66 -11.95
C PRO A 15 -0.45 -2.18 -11.78
N VAL A 16 0.78 -2.66 -11.70
CA VAL A 16 1.13 -4.06 -11.39
C VAL A 16 1.58 -4.11 -9.94
N LEU A 17 0.83 -4.81 -9.11
CA LEU A 17 1.03 -4.85 -7.67
C LEU A 17 1.78 -6.08 -7.20
N THR A 18 2.55 -5.87 -6.13
CA THR A 18 3.00 -6.90 -5.20
C THR A 18 2.49 -6.55 -3.80
N ALA A 19 2.35 -7.52 -2.92
CA ALA A 19 2.01 -7.24 -1.53
C ALA A 19 3.25 -6.94 -0.65
N GLY A 20 4.47 -7.12 -1.20
CA GLY A 20 5.72 -6.89 -0.49
C GLY A 20 6.13 -5.41 -0.38
N LYS A 21 7.40 -5.16 -0.06
CA LYS A 21 7.96 -3.82 0.18
C LYS A 21 7.76 -2.86 -1.00
N THR A 22 7.91 -3.35 -2.23
CA THR A 22 7.62 -2.57 -3.44
C THR A 22 6.17 -2.80 -3.81
N PHE A 23 5.28 -1.93 -3.37
CA PHE A 23 3.84 -2.09 -3.58
C PHE A 23 3.45 -2.02 -5.05
N ILE A 24 3.82 -0.94 -5.75
CA ILE A 24 3.64 -0.80 -7.20
C ILE A 24 4.96 -1.13 -7.86
N LEU A 25 4.99 -2.23 -8.61
CA LEU A 25 6.18 -2.68 -9.32
C LEU A 25 6.43 -1.88 -10.62
N GLY A 26 5.36 -1.39 -11.22
CA GLY A 26 5.35 -0.64 -12.47
C GLY A 26 3.94 -0.60 -13.04
N TYR A 27 3.80 -0.13 -14.27
CA TYR A 27 2.52 -0.06 -14.95
C TYR A 27 2.57 -0.86 -16.26
N THR A 28 1.43 -1.43 -16.65
CA THR A 28 1.29 -2.24 -17.87
C THR A 28 0.21 -1.67 -18.79
N ASN A 29 0.32 -1.90 -20.07
CA ASN A 29 -0.69 -1.61 -21.08
C ASN A 29 -1.65 -2.77 -21.35
N GLU A 30 -1.54 -3.85 -20.59
CA GLU A 30 -2.48 -4.96 -20.71
C GLU A 30 -3.88 -4.52 -20.28
N SER A 31 -4.85 -4.67 -21.20
CA SER A 31 -6.25 -4.28 -20.97
C SER A 31 -7.13 -5.42 -20.46
N SER A 32 -6.68 -6.67 -20.59
CA SER A 32 -7.41 -7.86 -20.13
C SER A 32 -7.01 -8.29 -18.74
N GLY A 33 -7.92 -8.93 -17.99
CA GLY A 33 -7.64 -9.51 -16.69
C GLY A 33 -7.24 -8.48 -15.61
N ILE A 34 -7.74 -7.26 -15.70
CA ILE A 34 -7.59 -6.25 -14.65
C ILE A 34 -8.54 -6.62 -13.51
N TYR A 35 -8.03 -6.63 -12.29
CA TYR A 35 -8.85 -6.82 -11.10
C TYR A 35 -9.53 -5.51 -10.71
N GLN A 36 -10.86 -5.43 -10.82
CA GLN A 36 -11.62 -4.20 -10.57
C GLN A 36 -13.01 -4.41 -9.96
N ASP A 37 -13.64 -5.58 -10.16
CA ASP A 37 -15.08 -5.76 -9.90
C ASP A 37 -15.43 -5.88 -8.41
N GLN A 38 -14.49 -6.24 -7.56
CA GLN A 38 -14.70 -6.50 -6.13
C GLN A 38 -13.87 -5.59 -5.21
N LEU A 39 -13.55 -4.40 -5.69
CA LEU A 39 -12.83 -3.42 -4.88
C LEU A 39 -13.74 -2.79 -3.80
N PRO A 40 -13.19 -2.41 -2.65
CA PRO A 40 -11.80 -2.57 -2.22
C PRO A 40 -11.46 -3.98 -1.73
N VAL A 41 -10.16 -4.32 -1.77
CA VAL A 41 -9.63 -5.62 -1.33
C VAL A 41 -8.41 -5.47 -0.44
N ILE A 42 -8.05 -6.55 0.25
CA ILE A 42 -6.74 -6.70 0.89
C ILE A 42 -5.92 -7.66 0.03
N ILE A 43 -4.75 -7.23 -0.40
CA ILE A 43 -3.74 -8.13 -0.97
C ILE A 43 -2.76 -8.54 0.12
N PHE A 44 -2.35 -9.82 0.10
CA PHE A 44 -1.49 -10.42 1.10
C PHE A 44 -0.40 -11.24 0.41
N ASP A 45 0.84 -11.05 0.84
CA ASP A 45 1.97 -11.85 0.38
C ASP A 45 2.16 -13.07 1.27
N ASP A 46 2.09 -14.24 0.67
CA ASP A 46 2.12 -15.54 1.37
C ASP A 46 3.50 -15.86 1.99
N PHE A 47 4.55 -15.14 1.61
CA PHE A 47 5.91 -15.35 2.10
C PHE A 47 6.36 -14.29 3.10
N THR A 48 6.10 -13.02 2.81
CA THR A 48 6.53 -11.90 3.67
C THR A 48 5.52 -11.56 4.74
N THR A 49 4.28 -12.06 4.61
CA THR A 49 3.11 -11.72 5.45
C THR A 49 2.70 -10.25 5.38
N ASP A 50 3.29 -9.49 4.47
CA ASP A 50 2.90 -8.11 4.21
C ASP A 50 1.48 -8.07 3.62
N SER A 51 0.72 -7.06 3.99
CA SER A 51 -0.61 -6.82 3.45
C SER A 51 -0.80 -5.37 3.04
N LYS A 52 -1.63 -5.14 2.02
CA LYS A 52 -1.96 -3.80 1.52
C LYS A 52 -3.46 -3.70 1.25
N TYR A 53 -4.02 -2.55 1.58
CA TYR A 53 -5.37 -2.19 1.20
C TYR A 53 -5.37 -1.58 -0.20
N VAL A 54 -6.23 -2.09 -1.09
CA VAL A 54 -6.29 -1.67 -2.50
C VAL A 54 -7.73 -1.32 -2.86
N ASN A 55 -7.94 -0.08 -3.30
CA ASN A 55 -9.23 0.46 -3.72
C ASN A 55 -9.24 0.96 -5.18
N PHE A 56 -8.25 0.58 -5.97
CA PHE A 56 -8.11 0.95 -7.38
C PHE A 56 -7.85 -0.29 -8.25
N PRO A 57 -8.17 -0.25 -9.56
CA PRO A 57 -7.92 -1.35 -10.49
C PRO A 57 -6.43 -1.69 -10.59
N PHE A 58 -6.10 -2.99 -10.71
CA PHE A 58 -4.71 -3.44 -10.76
C PHE A 58 -4.56 -4.79 -11.45
N LYS A 59 -3.32 -5.13 -11.79
CA LYS A 59 -2.90 -6.50 -12.12
C LYS A 59 -1.91 -7.03 -11.07
N ALA A 60 -1.95 -8.32 -10.83
CA ALA A 60 -1.08 -8.97 -9.86
C ALA A 60 0.20 -9.46 -10.51
N LYS A 61 1.34 -9.28 -9.85
CA LYS A 61 2.63 -9.79 -10.34
C LYS A 61 2.75 -11.30 -10.20
N SER A 62 2.21 -11.88 -9.14
CA SER A 62 2.45 -13.28 -8.79
C SER A 62 1.20 -13.95 -8.22
N SER A 63 1.04 -15.24 -8.49
CA SER A 63 0.03 -16.11 -7.88
C SER A 63 0.26 -16.38 -6.38
N ALA A 64 1.42 -16.02 -5.85
CA ALA A 64 1.69 -16.06 -4.40
C ALA A 64 0.91 -14.98 -3.64
N MET A 65 0.53 -13.91 -4.33
CA MET A 65 -0.31 -12.87 -3.75
C MET A 65 -1.75 -13.38 -3.58
N LYS A 66 -2.28 -13.30 -2.36
CA LYS A 66 -3.67 -13.60 -2.05
C LYS A 66 -4.49 -12.32 -2.12
N ILE A 67 -5.70 -12.41 -2.64
CA ILE A 67 -6.66 -11.31 -2.69
C ILE A 67 -7.84 -11.70 -1.81
N SER A 68 -8.11 -10.89 -0.79
CA SER A 68 -9.19 -11.11 0.17
C SER A 68 -10.26 -10.04 0.02
N THR A 69 -11.51 -10.48 -0.07
CA THR A 69 -12.70 -9.64 -0.11
C THR A 69 -13.48 -9.76 1.19
N ALA A 70 -14.27 -8.75 1.53
CA ALA A 70 -15.13 -8.81 2.71
C ALA A 70 -16.43 -9.59 2.44
N LYS A 71 -16.88 -10.33 3.44
CA LYS A 71 -18.24 -10.89 3.44
C LYS A 71 -19.25 -9.77 3.68
N LYS A 72 -20.52 -10.03 3.29
CA LYS A 72 -21.63 -9.09 3.51
C LYS A 72 -21.70 -8.65 4.99
N GLY A 73 -21.74 -7.35 5.21
CA GLY A 73 -21.81 -6.76 6.56
C GLY A 73 -20.47 -6.54 7.26
N VAL A 74 -19.35 -6.88 6.60
CA VAL A 74 -18.00 -6.68 7.12
C VAL A 74 -17.33 -5.54 6.37
N SER A 75 -16.71 -4.61 7.08
CA SER A 75 -15.88 -3.55 6.50
C SER A 75 -14.48 -4.08 6.21
N ILE A 76 -14.10 -4.13 4.93
CA ILE A 76 -12.77 -4.60 4.53
C ILE A 76 -11.66 -3.68 5.07
N LYS A 77 -11.91 -2.37 5.18
CA LYS A 77 -10.95 -1.43 5.78
C LYS A 77 -10.75 -1.72 7.26
N PHE A 78 -11.84 -1.98 8.02
CA PHE A 78 -11.75 -2.40 9.42
C PHE A 78 -10.91 -3.69 9.56
N VAL A 79 -11.16 -4.69 8.71
CA VAL A 79 -10.40 -5.95 8.73
C VAL A 79 -8.92 -5.68 8.45
N PHE A 80 -8.61 -4.83 7.47
CA PHE A 80 -7.24 -4.45 7.15
C PHE A 80 -6.53 -3.84 8.37
N GLU A 81 -7.15 -2.87 9.04
CA GLU A 81 -6.58 -2.24 10.23
C GLU A 81 -6.37 -3.22 11.39
N ALA A 82 -7.37 -4.09 11.63
CA ALA A 82 -7.23 -5.13 12.63
C ALA A 82 -6.07 -6.10 12.31
N MET A 83 -5.85 -6.41 11.04
CA MET A 83 -4.70 -7.23 10.61
C MET A 83 -3.35 -6.55 10.90
N GLN A 84 -3.25 -5.21 10.77
CA GLN A 84 -2.00 -4.49 11.06
C GLN A 84 -1.60 -4.56 12.54
N MET A 85 -2.56 -4.77 13.45
CA MET A 85 -2.27 -4.93 14.88
C MET A 85 -1.74 -6.32 15.24
N LEU A 86 -1.90 -7.29 14.35
CA LEU A 86 -1.47 -8.66 14.61
C LEU A 86 0.04 -8.75 14.42
N GLN A 87 0.77 -9.04 15.50
CA GLN A 87 2.21 -9.25 15.44
C GLN A 87 2.49 -10.74 15.20
N PHE A 88 3.16 -11.04 14.10
CA PHE A 88 3.55 -12.41 13.78
C PHE A 88 5.07 -12.52 13.74
N THR A 89 5.58 -13.55 14.41
CA THR A 89 6.97 -13.96 14.21
C THR A 89 7.01 -14.90 12.99
N VAL A 90 7.48 -14.39 11.87
CA VAL A 90 7.63 -15.18 10.65
C VAL A 90 8.97 -15.91 10.72
N GLY A 91 8.91 -17.22 10.82
CA GLY A 91 10.08 -18.10 10.77
C GLY A 91 10.17 -18.82 9.42
N GLY A 92 11.23 -18.55 8.62
CA GLY A 92 11.55 -19.30 7.41
C GLY A 92 10.77 -18.88 6.15
N HIS A 93 11.12 -19.50 5.00
CA HIS A 93 10.50 -19.29 3.68
C HIS A 93 9.27 -20.18 3.47
N GLN A 94 8.32 -20.19 4.40
CA GLN A 94 7.09 -20.98 4.30
C GLN A 94 5.91 -20.13 3.88
N ARG A 95 4.90 -20.77 3.31
CA ARG A 95 3.61 -20.12 3.02
C ARG A 95 2.79 -20.04 4.29
N HIS A 96 2.41 -18.82 4.67
CA HIS A 96 1.78 -18.53 5.97
C HIS A 96 0.25 -18.38 5.89
N TRP A 97 -0.32 -18.21 4.71
CA TRP A 97 -1.76 -17.99 4.56
C TRP A 97 -2.58 -19.15 5.14
N ILE A 98 -2.37 -20.37 4.63
CA ILE A 98 -3.18 -21.53 5.01
C ILE A 98 -2.94 -21.93 6.47
N SER A 99 -1.68 -21.90 6.91
CA SER A 99 -1.30 -22.38 8.24
C SER A 99 -1.67 -21.44 9.37
N ILE A 100 -1.67 -20.14 9.12
CA ILE A 100 -1.81 -19.11 10.16
C ILE A 100 -2.93 -18.14 9.82
N PHE A 101 -2.79 -17.38 8.73
CA PHE A 101 -3.61 -16.19 8.49
C PHE A 101 -5.08 -16.48 8.21
N SER A 102 -5.40 -17.55 7.49
CA SER A 102 -6.80 -17.92 7.21
C SER A 102 -7.60 -18.34 8.44
N ASN A 103 -6.91 -18.65 9.55
CA ASN A 103 -7.50 -19.13 10.80
C ASN A 103 -7.51 -18.06 11.90
N LEU A 104 -7.03 -16.85 11.62
CA LEU A 104 -7.02 -15.78 12.60
C LEU A 104 -8.43 -15.32 12.94
N VAL A 105 -8.64 -15.13 14.23
CA VAL A 105 -9.90 -14.60 14.76
C VAL A 105 -9.65 -13.16 15.22
N ILE A 106 -10.44 -12.25 14.69
CA ILE A 106 -10.44 -10.85 15.11
C ILE A 106 -11.79 -10.51 15.74
N PRO A 107 -11.85 -9.67 16.77
CA PRO A 107 -13.10 -9.13 17.29
C PRO A 107 -13.86 -8.41 16.17
N LEU A 108 -15.12 -8.71 15.99
CA LEU A 108 -15.95 -8.08 14.94
C LEU A 108 -17.10 -7.31 15.61
N PRO A 109 -16.97 -6.00 15.81
CA PRO A 109 -18.04 -5.17 16.35
C PRO A 109 -19.20 -5.07 15.35
N ASN A 110 -20.29 -4.40 15.74
CA ASN A 110 -21.39 -4.17 14.84
C ASN A 110 -20.97 -3.30 13.62
N LYS A 111 -21.75 -3.37 12.54
CA LYS A 111 -21.40 -2.70 11.28
C LYS A 111 -21.15 -1.19 11.42
N LYS A 112 -21.94 -0.50 12.26
CA LYS A 112 -21.81 0.94 12.47
C LYS A 112 -20.47 1.28 13.14
N GLU A 113 -20.10 0.52 14.15
CA GLU A 113 -18.84 0.68 14.84
C GLU A 113 -17.63 0.35 13.94
N GLN A 114 -17.69 -0.73 13.15
CA GLN A 114 -16.67 -1.02 12.14
C GLN A 114 -16.45 0.16 11.18
N GLN A 115 -17.54 0.80 10.71
CA GLN A 115 -17.47 1.93 9.81
C GLN A 115 -16.84 3.15 10.48
N GLN A 116 -17.23 3.46 11.71
CA GLN A 116 -16.67 4.59 12.46
C GLN A 116 -15.17 4.41 12.74
N ILE A 117 -14.76 3.20 13.12
CA ILE A 117 -13.33 2.89 13.33
C ILE A 117 -12.56 3.04 12.02
N ALA A 118 -13.07 2.47 10.91
CA ALA A 118 -12.44 2.55 9.62
C ALA A 118 -12.32 4.00 9.11
N GLU A 119 -13.32 4.83 9.36
CA GLU A 119 -13.32 6.25 8.99
C GLU A 119 -12.26 7.03 9.76
N VAL A 120 -12.20 6.89 11.08
CA VAL A 120 -11.20 7.57 11.92
C VAL A 120 -9.78 7.17 11.50
N LEU A 121 -9.51 5.88 11.29
CA LEU A 121 -8.20 5.41 10.86
C LEU A 121 -7.85 5.86 9.44
N SER A 122 -8.84 5.93 8.53
CA SER A 122 -8.63 6.46 7.18
C SER A 122 -8.28 7.95 7.18
N LEU A 123 -8.84 8.74 8.09
CA LEU A 123 -8.45 10.15 8.24
C LEU A 123 -7.00 10.27 8.75
N ALA A 124 -6.60 9.42 9.68
CA ALA A 124 -5.21 9.38 10.14
C ALA A 124 -4.23 9.00 9.01
N ASP A 125 -4.59 8.00 8.19
CA ASP A 125 -3.79 7.63 7.01
C ASP A 125 -3.63 8.80 6.02
N GLN A 126 -4.71 9.55 5.76
CA GLN A 126 -4.68 10.73 4.87
C GLN A 126 -3.77 11.84 5.42
N GLU A 127 -3.80 12.06 6.72
CA GLU A 127 -2.90 13.03 7.37
C GLU A 127 -1.44 12.58 7.27
N ILE A 128 -1.15 11.31 7.54
CA ILE A 128 0.19 10.72 7.38
C ILE A 128 0.69 10.89 5.94
N GLU A 129 -0.14 10.58 4.94
CA GLU A 129 0.22 10.73 3.53
C GLU A 129 0.51 12.20 3.18
N THR A 130 -0.30 13.12 3.68
CA THR A 130 -0.13 14.57 3.48
C THR A 130 1.18 15.07 4.08
N LEU A 131 1.48 14.65 5.31
CA LEU A 131 2.72 15.00 6.00
C LEU A 131 3.95 14.40 5.29
N GLN A 132 3.84 13.17 4.77
CA GLN A 132 4.92 12.54 4.00
C GLN A 132 5.22 13.33 2.72
N LYS A 133 4.20 13.70 1.94
CA LYS A 133 4.35 14.54 0.75
C LYS A 133 5.00 15.89 1.06
N LYS A 134 4.62 16.50 2.19
CA LYS A 134 5.22 17.75 2.65
C LYS A 134 6.69 17.57 3.04
N LEU A 135 7.01 16.47 3.71
CA LEU A 135 8.39 16.14 4.06
C LEU A 135 9.26 15.94 2.81
N ASP A 136 8.76 15.22 1.81
CA ASP A 136 9.47 14.98 0.56
C ASP A 136 9.73 16.30 -0.19
N CYS A 137 8.75 17.21 -0.23
CA CYS A 137 8.91 18.54 -0.81
C CYS A 137 9.99 19.35 -0.08
N LEU A 138 9.95 19.40 1.24
CA LEU A 138 10.96 20.11 2.05
C LEU A 138 12.36 19.51 1.88
N GLN A 139 12.49 18.20 1.73
CA GLN A 139 13.77 17.55 1.44
C GLN A 139 14.32 17.98 0.06
N GLN A 140 13.46 18.07 -0.95
CA GLN A 140 13.84 18.55 -2.28
C GLN A 140 14.25 20.02 -2.26
N GLU A 141 13.50 20.88 -1.57
CA GLU A 141 13.86 22.29 -1.38
C GLU A 141 15.20 22.46 -0.68
N LYS A 142 15.41 21.72 0.42
CA LYS A 142 16.70 21.69 1.13
C LYS A 142 17.84 21.31 0.18
N LYS A 143 17.67 20.26 -0.63
CA LYS A 143 18.68 19.82 -1.60
C LYS A 143 18.98 20.90 -2.64
N ALA A 144 17.94 21.57 -3.15
CA ALA A 144 18.09 22.67 -4.12
C ALA A 144 18.83 23.87 -3.50
N LEU A 145 18.49 24.26 -2.28
CA LEU A 145 19.18 25.31 -1.54
C LEU A 145 20.66 24.97 -1.28
N MET A 146 20.94 23.75 -0.86
CA MET A 146 22.32 23.28 -0.67
C MET A 146 23.14 23.43 -1.95
N GLN A 147 22.59 23.01 -3.10
CA GLN A 147 23.25 23.15 -4.39
C GLN A 147 23.54 24.63 -4.75
N GLN A 148 22.63 25.55 -4.42
CA GLN A 148 22.81 26.97 -4.73
C GLN A 148 23.81 27.66 -3.79
N LEU A 149 23.73 27.36 -2.50
CA LEU A 149 24.53 28.03 -1.46
C LEU A 149 25.96 27.49 -1.39
N LEU A 150 26.09 26.15 -1.37
CA LEU A 150 27.40 25.50 -1.23
C LEU A 150 28.26 25.60 -2.49
N THR A 151 27.64 25.75 -3.67
CA THR A 151 28.39 26.00 -4.92
C THR A 151 28.66 27.48 -5.19
N GLY A 152 28.21 28.39 -4.31
CA GLY A 152 28.41 29.83 -4.45
C GLY A 152 27.50 30.50 -5.54
N LYS A 153 26.55 29.76 -6.13
CA LYS A 153 25.59 30.35 -7.08
C LYS A 153 24.68 31.40 -6.44
N LYS A 154 24.35 31.20 -5.15
CA LYS A 154 23.74 32.24 -4.29
C LYS A 154 24.61 32.48 -3.08
N ARG A 155 24.73 33.76 -2.66
CA ARG A 155 25.45 34.18 -1.45
C ARG A 155 24.45 34.59 -0.38
N VAL A 156 24.69 34.13 0.85
CA VAL A 156 23.98 34.65 2.03
C VAL A 156 24.50 36.06 2.31
N LYS A 157 23.61 37.05 2.43
CA LYS A 157 23.98 38.37 2.91
C LYS A 157 24.15 38.28 4.43
N VAL A 158 25.38 38.46 4.91
CA VAL A 158 25.64 38.56 6.33
C VAL A 158 25.46 40.05 6.69
N ALA A 159 24.60 40.34 7.68
CA ALA A 159 24.53 41.70 8.22
C ALA A 159 25.87 42.04 8.87
N ALA A 160 26.42 43.19 8.54
CA ALA A 160 27.63 43.71 9.14
C ALA A 160 27.39 44.15 10.59
#